data_3a817db07f675d3d40fc1e8bd3d47c95
#
_entry.id   3a817db07f675d3d40fc1e8bd3d47c95
#
_cell.length_a   1.000
_cell.length_b   1.000
_cell.length_c   1.000
_cell.angle_alpha   90.00
_cell.angle_beta   90.00
_cell.angle_gamma   90.00
#
_symmetry.space_group_name_H-M   'P 1'
#
loop_
_entity.id
_entity.type
_entity.pdbx_description
1 polymer ?
#
loop_
_entity_poly.entity_id
_entity_poly.type
_entity_poly.pdbx_seq_one_letter_code
_entity_poly.pdbx_strand_id
1 'polypeptide(L)'
;MVLAGYENRAAWQDAPDGRVLLAAVTALAEAMPPACNYYYSPNATAAAVISHHARGGLPAATMPPPALERAVTHVASWSRPLMDEEAGCDWLHRWDTNGAQLATWGVKLGIGDPEHVMSPRWVPKKSKYTAGYWLVSIEGGWRPDMRLPDLLGPWRRAGEPQIWVTTPFLELLADDLAAPVSIAEAWLWPQSSAWLEAAGHSFRDARAALGARADGCGRCEWCIALRVDKDRYTRATGNCARRRTGDAATAAADPLQREDANDHIIDKALAIDYRRQLRTGKATGRWPVAIFNDAVYYTSDLPDGNQAIPASMTLGTGLGQYSHETTIPLDAVAGELGGRGFHRAVERYLRGTR
;
A
#
# COMPACT_ATOMS: atom_id res chain seq x y z
N MET A 1 29.10 -10.52 14.40
CA MET A 1 27.84 -10.68 13.66
C MET A 1 28.16 -10.66 12.18
N VAL A 2 27.99 -11.76 11.46
CA VAL A 2 28.31 -11.86 10.04
C VAL A 2 27.02 -11.51 9.28
N LEU A 3 27.02 -10.37 8.59
CA LEU A 3 25.92 -9.94 7.71
C LEU A 3 26.01 -10.66 6.32
N ALA A 4 26.57 -11.86 6.28
CA ALA A 4 26.67 -12.64 5.05
C ALA A 4 25.29 -13.18 4.65
N GLY A 5 24.88 -12.94 3.40
CA GLY A 5 23.64 -13.47 2.84
C GLY A 5 22.51 -12.46 2.60
N TYR A 6 22.73 -11.17 2.78
CA TYR A 6 21.76 -10.15 2.40
C TYR A 6 21.76 -9.97 0.87
N GLU A 7 20.85 -10.63 0.19
CA GLU A 7 20.65 -10.45 -1.26
C GLU A 7 20.14 -9.06 -1.65
N ASN A 8 19.67 -8.27 -0.67
CA ASN A 8 19.33 -6.87 -0.84
C ASN A 8 20.13 -5.99 0.12
N ARG A 9 21.34 -5.72 -0.28
CA ARG A 9 22.33 -4.93 0.45
C ARG A 9 22.06 -3.42 0.43
N ALA A 10 21.06 -2.93 -0.34
CA ALA A 10 20.94 -1.52 -0.68
C ALA A 10 20.97 -0.58 0.54
N ALA A 11 20.14 -0.80 1.55
CA ALA A 11 20.09 0.11 2.71
C ALA A 11 21.35 0.06 3.58
N TRP A 12 21.99 -1.11 3.74
CA TRP A 12 23.23 -1.27 4.50
C TRP A 12 24.48 -0.82 3.73
N GLN A 13 24.43 -0.87 2.39
CA GLN A 13 25.54 -0.43 1.53
C GLN A 13 25.77 1.07 1.58
N ASP A 14 24.77 1.83 1.97
CA ASP A 14 24.89 3.29 2.12
C ASP A 14 25.60 3.70 3.42
N ALA A 15 25.91 2.76 4.32
CA ALA A 15 26.70 3.03 5.50
C ALA A 15 28.16 3.38 5.08
N PRO A 16 28.66 4.57 5.42
CA PRO A 16 29.98 5.01 4.98
C PRO A 16 31.11 4.17 5.59
N ASP A 17 30.91 3.58 6.74
CA ASP A 17 31.87 2.69 7.42
C ASP A 17 31.19 1.70 8.39
N GLY A 18 32.00 0.78 8.96
CA GLY A 18 31.52 -0.23 9.89
C GLY A 18 31.02 0.30 11.23
N ARG A 19 31.43 1.51 11.65
CA ARG A 19 30.94 2.12 12.89
C ARG A 19 29.52 2.63 12.71
N VAL A 20 29.26 3.32 11.61
CA VAL A 20 27.90 3.78 11.27
C VAL A 20 26.96 2.58 11.05
N LEU A 21 27.45 1.51 10.42
CA LEU A 21 26.69 0.28 10.27
C LEU A 21 26.31 -0.34 11.63
N LEU A 22 27.28 -0.45 12.54
CA LEU A 22 27.02 -0.99 13.88
C LEU A 22 26.05 -0.11 14.66
N ALA A 23 26.21 1.22 14.60
CA ALA A 23 25.32 2.17 15.23
C ALA A 23 23.90 2.08 14.66
N ALA A 24 23.74 1.93 13.34
CA ALA A 24 22.43 1.73 12.71
C ALA A 24 21.74 0.44 13.17
N VAL A 25 22.47 -0.66 13.29
CA VAL A 25 21.96 -1.93 13.82
C VAL A 25 21.52 -1.77 15.29
N THR A 26 22.31 -1.06 16.09
CA THR A 26 21.99 -0.79 17.50
C THR A 26 20.72 0.09 17.60
N ALA A 27 20.66 1.19 16.84
CA ALA A 27 19.51 2.08 16.81
C ALA A 27 18.23 1.34 16.44
N LEU A 28 18.30 0.43 15.46
CA LEU A 28 17.19 -0.39 15.04
C LEU A 28 16.76 -1.39 16.11
N ALA A 29 17.74 -1.98 16.83
CA ALA A 29 17.47 -2.89 17.94
C ALA A 29 16.78 -2.20 19.11
N GLU A 30 17.18 -0.96 19.41
CA GLU A 30 16.58 -0.16 20.48
C GLU A 30 15.14 0.29 20.13
N ALA A 31 14.87 0.52 18.85
CA ALA A 31 13.54 0.97 18.39
C ALA A 31 12.49 -0.16 18.32
N MET A 32 12.91 -1.42 18.33
CA MET A 32 12.03 -2.59 18.17
C MET A 32 11.76 -3.28 19.53
N PRO A 33 10.70 -4.09 19.66
CA PRO A 33 10.42 -4.83 20.89
C PRO A 33 11.63 -5.69 21.32
N PRO A 34 12.04 -5.65 22.60
CA PRO A 34 13.26 -6.28 23.08
C PRO A 34 13.29 -7.81 22.95
N ALA A 35 12.14 -8.45 22.81
CA ALA A 35 12.02 -9.90 22.64
C ALA A 35 12.13 -10.38 21.18
N CYS A 36 12.30 -9.48 20.21
CA CYS A 36 12.39 -9.87 18.80
C CYS A 36 13.83 -10.20 18.42
N ASN A 37 14.05 -11.42 17.93
CA ASN A 37 15.33 -11.78 17.34
C ASN A 37 15.53 -11.06 16.00
N TYR A 38 16.74 -10.50 15.84
CA TYR A 38 17.14 -9.90 14.57
C TYR A 38 17.75 -10.97 13.67
N TYR A 39 17.09 -11.23 12.58
CA TYR A 39 17.59 -12.13 11.55
C TYR A 39 18.30 -11.33 10.46
N TYR A 40 19.19 -12.00 9.75
CA TYR A 40 19.91 -11.41 8.62
C TYR A 40 18.99 -11.02 7.45
N SER A 41 17.77 -11.55 7.40
CA SER A 41 16.77 -11.28 6.38
C SER A 41 15.69 -10.32 6.92
N PRO A 42 15.33 -9.25 6.18
CA PRO A 42 14.20 -8.38 6.55
C PRO A 42 12.90 -9.15 6.78
N ASN A 43 12.66 -10.15 5.95
CA ASN A 43 11.47 -11.01 6.03
C ASN A 43 11.44 -11.83 7.32
N ALA A 44 12.55 -12.47 7.67
CA ALA A 44 12.64 -13.26 8.89
C ALA A 44 12.49 -12.40 10.14
N THR A 45 13.03 -11.18 10.14
CA THR A 45 12.82 -10.22 11.24
C THR A 45 11.37 -9.77 11.31
N ALA A 46 10.74 -9.45 10.18
CA ALA A 46 9.33 -9.07 10.16
C ALA A 46 8.44 -10.23 10.66
N ALA A 47 8.71 -11.46 10.23
CA ALA A 47 8.02 -12.65 10.73
C ALA A 47 8.17 -12.82 12.24
N ALA A 48 9.37 -12.56 12.79
CA ALA A 48 9.62 -12.63 14.23
C ALA A 48 8.81 -11.57 15.00
N VAL A 49 8.74 -10.33 14.50
CA VAL A 49 7.93 -9.26 15.10
C VAL A 49 6.45 -9.65 15.10
N ILE A 50 5.94 -10.12 13.95
CA ILE A 50 4.55 -10.55 13.83
C ILE A 50 4.27 -11.72 14.78
N SER A 51 5.13 -12.73 14.82
CA SER A 51 5.00 -13.90 15.69
C SER A 51 5.06 -13.54 17.18
N HIS A 52 5.91 -12.57 17.55
CA HIS A 52 5.98 -12.06 18.93
C HIS A 52 4.64 -11.50 19.41
N HIS A 53 3.92 -10.81 18.55
CA HIS A 53 2.61 -10.24 18.86
C HIS A 53 1.46 -11.23 18.73
N ALA A 54 1.60 -12.25 17.90
CA ALA A 54 0.62 -13.32 17.76
C ALA A 54 0.81 -14.38 18.85
N ARG A 55 0.47 -14.03 20.09
CA ARG A 55 0.57 -14.90 21.27
C ARG A 55 -0.10 -16.26 21.02
N GLY A 56 0.68 -17.31 20.80
CA GLY A 56 0.17 -18.66 20.49
C GLY A 56 0.32 -19.10 19.05
N GLY A 57 0.98 -18.33 18.21
CA GLY A 57 1.23 -18.62 16.80
C GLY A 57 0.40 -17.74 15.85
N LEU A 58 0.82 -17.72 14.59
CA LEU A 58 0.08 -16.99 13.55
C LEU A 58 -1.25 -17.70 13.27
N PRO A 59 -2.38 -16.98 13.17
CA PRO A 59 -3.66 -17.60 12.86
C PRO A 59 -3.60 -18.31 11.51
N ALA A 60 -3.85 -19.62 11.51
CA ALA A 60 -4.01 -20.37 10.27
C ALA A 60 -5.34 -19.99 9.60
N ALA A 61 -5.34 -20.00 8.27
CA ALA A 61 -6.56 -19.91 7.49
C ALA A 61 -6.42 -20.74 6.20
N THR A 62 -7.52 -21.35 5.79
CA THR A 62 -7.62 -22.00 4.48
C THR A 62 -7.87 -20.91 3.43
N MET A 63 -7.12 -20.95 2.34
CA MET A 63 -7.28 -20.02 1.23
C MET A 63 -8.45 -20.43 0.35
N PRO A 64 -9.47 -19.58 0.16
CA PRO A 64 -10.56 -19.88 -0.77
C PRO A 64 -10.05 -19.73 -2.22
N PRO A 65 -10.73 -20.39 -3.20
CA PRO A 65 -10.34 -20.31 -4.60
C PRO A 65 -10.07 -18.90 -5.12
N PRO A 66 -10.88 -17.87 -4.80
CA PRO A 66 -10.63 -16.51 -5.27
C PRO A 66 -9.29 -15.92 -4.80
N ALA A 67 -8.82 -16.27 -3.60
CA ALA A 67 -7.54 -15.79 -3.10
C ALA A 67 -6.36 -16.36 -3.89
N LEU A 68 -6.52 -17.57 -4.44
CA LEU A 68 -5.48 -18.27 -5.21
C LEU A 68 -5.48 -17.88 -6.70
N GLU A 69 -6.64 -17.49 -7.23
CA GLU A 69 -6.85 -17.26 -8.66
C GLU A 69 -6.89 -15.77 -9.02
N ARG A 70 -7.17 -14.92 -8.05
CA ARG A 70 -7.38 -13.49 -8.28
C ARG A 70 -6.13 -12.82 -8.82
N ALA A 71 -6.26 -12.24 -10.00
CA ALA A 71 -5.31 -11.25 -10.46
C ALA A 71 -5.59 -9.95 -9.70
N VAL A 72 -4.68 -9.53 -8.83
CA VAL A 72 -4.81 -8.28 -8.07
C VAL A 72 -4.89 -7.11 -9.04
N THR A 73 -6.04 -6.45 -9.09
CA THR A 73 -6.29 -5.31 -9.95
C THR A 73 -5.80 -4.03 -9.29
N HIS A 74 -4.49 -3.88 -9.15
CA HIS A 74 -3.94 -2.59 -8.74
C HIS A 74 -3.94 -1.64 -9.92
N VAL A 75 -4.51 -0.46 -9.71
CA VAL A 75 -4.19 0.68 -10.55
C VAL A 75 -2.82 1.19 -10.11
N ALA A 76 -1.78 0.41 -10.43
CA ALA A 76 -0.40 0.76 -10.07
C ALA A 76 0.07 2.04 -10.78
N SER A 77 -0.56 2.40 -11.90
CA SER A 77 -0.20 3.55 -12.71
C SER A 77 -1.41 4.07 -13.46
N TRP A 78 -1.71 5.34 -13.26
CA TRP A 78 -2.78 6.03 -13.96
C TRP A 78 -2.40 7.49 -14.16
N SER A 79 -2.78 8.05 -15.31
CA SER A 79 -2.76 9.49 -15.56
C SER A 79 -3.90 9.86 -16.49
N ARG A 80 -4.32 11.12 -16.45
CA ARG A 80 -5.34 11.68 -17.34
C ARG A 80 -4.81 12.94 -18.02
N PRO A 81 -5.41 13.37 -19.13
CA PRO A 81 -5.16 14.70 -19.69
C PRO A 81 -5.45 15.80 -18.66
N LEU A 82 -4.81 16.93 -18.82
CA LEU A 82 -5.08 18.13 -18.05
C LEU A 82 -6.49 18.64 -18.34
N MET A 83 -7.15 19.17 -17.35
CA MET A 83 -8.33 20.02 -17.51
C MET A 83 -7.89 21.48 -17.82
N ASP A 84 -8.80 22.30 -18.31
CA ASP A 84 -8.47 23.68 -18.73
C ASP A 84 -7.84 24.50 -17.61
N GLU A 85 -8.35 24.34 -16.37
CA GLU A 85 -7.82 25.07 -15.20
C GLU A 85 -6.41 24.58 -14.81
N GLU A 86 -6.07 23.35 -15.14
CA GLU A 86 -4.78 22.73 -14.82
C GLU A 86 -3.72 23.03 -15.87
N ALA A 87 -4.14 23.26 -17.11
CA ALA A 87 -3.24 23.56 -18.23
C ALA A 87 -2.51 24.91 -18.08
N GLY A 88 -3.07 25.81 -17.26
CA GLY A 88 -2.44 27.09 -16.93
C GLY A 88 -1.44 27.06 -15.80
N CYS A 89 -1.30 25.93 -15.09
CA CYS A 89 -0.34 25.80 -13.98
C CYS A 89 1.10 25.66 -14.48
N ASP A 90 2.06 26.14 -13.69
CA ASP A 90 3.49 26.06 -14.01
C ASP A 90 4.15 24.76 -13.56
N TRP A 91 3.63 24.13 -12.49
CA TRP A 91 4.30 23.05 -11.79
C TRP A 91 3.44 21.81 -11.64
N LEU A 92 4.10 20.65 -11.62
CA LEU A 92 3.59 19.36 -11.23
C LEU A 92 4.34 18.90 -9.98
N HIS A 93 3.60 18.62 -8.91
CA HIS A 93 4.16 18.10 -7.67
C HIS A 93 3.80 16.64 -7.47
N ARG A 94 4.74 15.90 -6.89
CA ARG A 94 4.55 14.52 -6.45
C ARG A 94 4.62 14.44 -4.93
N TRP A 95 3.60 13.85 -4.34
CA TRP A 95 3.57 13.48 -2.92
C TRP A 95 3.38 11.99 -2.77
N ASP A 96 4.19 11.38 -1.88
CA ASP A 96 4.12 9.95 -1.54
C ASP A 96 3.44 9.75 -0.19
N THR A 97 2.61 8.69 -0.07
CA THR A 97 1.94 8.36 1.19
C THR A 97 2.87 7.55 2.09
N ASN A 98 3.23 8.12 3.24
CA ASN A 98 4.11 7.45 4.18
C ASN A 98 3.51 6.16 4.73
N GLY A 99 4.15 5.03 4.43
CA GLY A 99 3.78 3.72 4.95
C GLY A 99 2.34 3.30 4.64
N ALA A 100 1.84 3.57 3.44
CA ALA A 100 0.45 3.31 3.03
C ALA A 100 -0.02 1.90 3.40
N GLN A 101 0.76 0.87 3.07
CA GLN A 101 0.43 -0.52 3.42
C GLN A 101 0.47 -0.77 4.93
N LEU A 102 1.50 -0.28 5.63
CA LEU A 102 1.62 -0.46 7.08
C LEU A 102 0.44 0.19 7.83
N ALA A 103 -0.06 1.33 7.34
CA ALA A 103 -1.22 2.01 7.90
C ALA A 103 -2.52 1.17 7.84
N THR A 104 -2.52 0.10 7.06
CA THR A 104 -3.69 -0.78 6.85
C THR A 104 -3.60 -2.15 7.54
N TRP A 105 -2.54 -2.42 8.30
CA TRP A 105 -2.37 -3.69 9.02
C TRP A 105 -3.43 -3.93 10.10
N GLY A 106 -4.23 -2.93 10.45
CA GLY A 106 -5.45 -3.08 11.27
C GLY A 106 -6.67 -3.63 10.52
N VAL A 107 -6.53 -4.04 9.24
CA VAL A 107 -7.62 -4.68 8.50
C VAL A 107 -7.97 -6.04 9.10
N LYS A 108 -9.25 -6.41 9.07
CA LYS A 108 -9.70 -7.73 9.49
C LYS A 108 -9.28 -8.78 8.48
N LEU A 109 -8.65 -9.84 8.96
CA LEU A 109 -8.14 -10.97 8.18
C LEU A 109 -8.78 -12.27 8.68
N GLY A 110 -9.02 -13.20 7.79
CA GLY A 110 -9.68 -14.46 8.10
C GLY A 110 -8.88 -15.38 9.02
N ILE A 111 -9.60 -16.18 9.81
CA ILE A 111 -9.06 -17.21 10.70
C ILE A 111 -9.86 -18.49 10.47
N GLY A 112 -9.16 -19.63 10.31
CA GLY A 112 -9.77 -20.92 10.06
C GLY A 112 -10.29 -21.08 8.62
N ASP A 113 -11.35 -21.84 8.46
CA ASP A 113 -11.91 -22.16 7.16
C ASP A 113 -12.98 -21.13 6.75
N PRO A 114 -12.94 -20.63 5.51
CA PRO A 114 -13.99 -19.77 4.99
C PRO A 114 -15.21 -20.60 4.58
N GLU A 115 -16.39 -20.00 4.71
CA GLU A 115 -17.67 -20.55 4.27
C GLU A 115 -18.05 -19.99 2.90
N HIS A 116 -18.50 -20.86 1.99
CA HIS A 116 -19.08 -20.45 0.72
C HIS A 116 -20.54 -20.10 0.91
N VAL A 117 -20.94 -18.90 0.53
CA VAL A 117 -22.30 -18.38 0.70
C VAL A 117 -22.87 -17.93 -0.64
N MET A 118 -24.01 -18.46 -1.05
CA MET A 118 -24.73 -18.03 -2.25
C MET A 118 -25.63 -16.84 -1.97
N SER A 119 -25.62 -15.86 -2.86
CA SER A 119 -26.44 -14.65 -2.78
C SER A 119 -26.41 -13.95 -1.41
N PRO A 120 -25.25 -13.70 -0.82
CA PRO A 120 -25.15 -13.06 0.48
C PRO A 120 -25.61 -11.60 0.39
N ARG A 121 -26.23 -11.11 1.46
CA ARG A 121 -26.64 -9.71 1.54
C ARG A 121 -25.50 -8.84 2.06
N TRP A 122 -25.14 -7.81 1.31
CA TRP A 122 -24.28 -6.75 1.82
C TRP A 122 -25.01 -5.89 2.86
N VAL A 123 -24.40 -5.69 4.01
CA VAL A 123 -24.92 -4.81 5.05
C VAL A 123 -23.87 -3.74 5.34
N PRO A 124 -24.08 -2.50 4.85
CA PRO A 124 -23.13 -1.41 5.08
C PRO A 124 -22.76 -1.26 6.56
N LYS A 125 -21.49 -0.92 6.84
CA LYS A 125 -20.93 -0.72 8.18
C LYS A 125 -20.88 -1.97 9.08
N LYS A 126 -21.67 -2.99 8.85
CA LYS A 126 -21.61 -4.27 9.60
C LYS A 126 -20.61 -5.23 8.96
N SER A 127 -20.58 -5.27 7.65
CA SER A 127 -19.69 -6.16 6.89
C SER A 127 -18.20 -5.83 7.02
N LYS A 128 -17.86 -4.62 7.45
CA LYS A 128 -16.46 -4.21 7.73
C LYS A 128 -15.75 -5.10 8.77
N TYR A 129 -16.49 -5.92 9.49
CA TYR A 129 -15.95 -6.84 10.48
C TYR A 129 -15.75 -8.26 9.93
N THR A 130 -16.12 -8.51 8.69
CA THR A 130 -16.04 -9.82 8.06
C THR A 130 -14.95 -9.80 6.99
N ALA A 131 -13.92 -10.61 7.16
CA ALA A 131 -12.96 -10.85 6.09
C ALA A 131 -13.62 -11.75 5.03
N GLY A 132 -13.42 -11.46 3.75
CA GLY A 132 -13.99 -12.29 2.69
C GLY A 132 -13.72 -11.78 1.29
N TYR A 133 -14.09 -12.66 0.34
CA TYR A 133 -14.14 -12.40 -1.09
C TYR A 133 -15.60 -12.45 -1.56
N TRP A 134 -15.97 -11.51 -2.40
CA TRP A 134 -17.31 -11.29 -2.88
C TRP A 134 -17.32 -11.29 -4.41
N LEU A 135 -18.10 -12.16 -5.03
CA LEU A 135 -18.29 -12.15 -6.47
C LEU A 135 -19.37 -11.14 -6.81
N VAL A 136 -18.97 -10.07 -7.47
CA VAL A 136 -19.85 -8.94 -7.75
C VAL A 136 -19.98 -8.63 -9.22
N SER A 137 -21.13 -8.12 -9.64
CA SER A 137 -21.36 -7.43 -10.90
C SER A 137 -21.74 -5.98 -10.64
N ILE A 138 -21.41 -5.09 -11.57
CA ILE A 138 -21.77 -3.67 -11.53
C ILE A 138 -22.76 -3.39 -12.65
N GLU A 139 -23.96 -2.97 -12.28
CA GLU A 139 -25.05 -2.76 -13.22
C GLU A 139 -25.03 -1.40 -13.92
N GLY A 140 -25.74 -1.28 -15.03
CA GLY A 140 -26.08 -0.01 -15.64
C GLY A 140 -24.93 0.78 -16.27
N GLY A 141 -23.78 0.15 -16.52
CA GLY A 141 -22.62 0.87 -17.10
C GLY A 141 -22.05 1.93 -16.16
N TRP A 142 -22.30 1.82 -14.85
CA TRP A 142 -21.79 2.73 -13.84
C TRP A 142 -20.26 2.94 -13.99
N ARG A 143 -19.82 4.17 -13.81
CA ARG A 143 -18.40 4.53 -13.83
C ARG A 143 -18.10 5.45 -12.65
N PRO A 144 -16.90 5.36 -12.07
CA PRO A 144 -16.45 6.34 -11.08
C PRO A 144 -16.25 7.72 -11.74
N ASP A 145 -15.98 8.71 -10.93
CA ASP A 145 -15.61 10.05 -11.40
C ASP A 145 -14.42 9.96 -12.38
N MET A 146 -14.56 10.52 -13.57
CA MET A 146 -13.54 10.43 -14.63
C MET A 146 -12.22 11.13 -14.28
N ARG A 147 -12.23 11.97 -13.25
CA ARG A 147 -11.06 12.66 -12.70
C ARG A 147 -10.25 11.78 -11.75
N LEU A 148 -10.71 10.55 -11.50
CA LEU A 148 -10.05 9.53 -10.70
C LEU A 148 -9.86 8.24 -11.51
N PRO A 149 -8.96 7.34 -11.09
CA PRO A 149 -8.78 6.06 -11.76
C PRO A 149 -10.08 5.26 -11.86
N ASP A 150 -10.32 4.64 -13.02
CA ASP A 150 -11.36 3.62 -13.12
C ASP A 150 -10.84 2.31 -12.49
N LEU A 151 -11.20 2.10 -11.23
CA LEU A 151 -10.79 0.93 -10.44
C LEU A 151 -11.23 -0.39 -11.07
N LEU A 152 -12.27 -0.37 -11.90
CA LEU A 152 -12.83 -1.53 -12.60
C LEU A 152 -12.38 -1.59 -14.08
N GLY A 153 -11.57 -0.64 -14.51
CA GLY A 153 -11.13 -0.53 -15.90
C GLY A 153 -10.44 -1.79 -16.45
N PRO A 154 -9.53 -2.44 -15.74
CA PRO A 154 -8.92 -3.68 -16.18
C PRO A 154 -9.94 -4.81 -16.38
N TRP A 155 -10.87 -4.98 -15.44
CA TRP A 155 -11.93 -5.97 -15.51
C TRP A 155 -12.90 -5.72 -16.67
N ARG A 156 -13.34 -4.47 -16.86
CA ARG A 156 -14.21 -4.13 -18.01
C ARG A 156 -13.56 -4.42 -19.34
N ARG A 157 -12.25 -4.19 -19.47
CA ARG A 157 -11.49 -4.51 -20.69
C ARG A 157 -11.39 -6.01 -20.95
N ALA A 158 -11.38 -6.82 -19.90
CA ALA A 158 -11.40 -8.28 -20.02
C ALA A 158 -12.78 -8.81 -20.45
N GLY A 159 -13.85 -7.99 -20.37
CA GLY A 159 -15.21 -8.41 -20.75
C GLY A 159 -15.86 -9.36 -19.75
N GLU A 160 -15.30 -9.50 -18.57
CA GLU A 160 -15.84 -10.40 -17.54
C GLU A 160 -17.12 -9.81 -16.94
N PRO A 161 -18.22 -10.59 -16.81
CA PRO A 161 -19.47 -10.11 -16.26
C PRO A 161 -19.42 -9.90 -14.75
N GLN A 162 -18.52 -10.58 -14.06
CA GLN A 162 -18.37 -10.60 -12.61
C GLN A 162 -16.91 -10.51 -12.20
N ILE A 163 -16.64 -9.98 -11.01
CA ILE A 163 -15.29 -9.86 -10.44
C ILE A 163 -15.31 -10.24 -8.96
N TRP A 164 -14.28 -10.96 -8.53
CA TRP A 164 -14.00 -11.18 -7.12
C TRP A 164 -13.36 -9.93 -6.51
N VAL A 165 -13.93 -9.43 -5.44
CA VAL A 165 -13.42 -8.29 -4.66
C VAL A 165 -13.30 -8.67 -3.19
N THR A 166 -12.35 -8.05 -2.48
CA THR A 166 -12.26 -8.21 -1.02
C THR A 166 -13.31 -7.36 -0.31
N THR A 167 -13.55 -7.63 0.97
CA THR A 167 -14.42 -6.79 1.81
C THR A 167 -14.03 -5.30 1.77
N PRO A 168 -12.74 -4.88 1.93
CA PRO A 168 -12.37 -3.46 1.83
C PRO A 168 -12.68 -2.81 0.49
N PHE A 169 -12.55 -3.56 -0.60
CA PHE A 169 -12.85 -3.04 -1.93
C PHE A 169 -14.37 -2.95 -2.18
N LEU A 170 -15.14 -3.92 -1.69
CA LEU A 170 -16.60 -3.85 -1.74
C LEU A 170 -17.15 -2.68 -0.91
N GLU A 171 -16.57 -2.41 0.29
CA GLU A 171 -16.89 -1.22 1.07
C GLU A 171 -16.68 0.06 0.25
N LEU A 172 -15.57 0.17 -0.47
CA LEU A 172 -15.31 1.32 -1.34
C LEU A 172 -16.40 1.45 -2.42
N LEU A 173 -16.68 0.37 -3.15
CA LEU A 173 -17.65 0.40 -4.25
C LEU A 173 -19.05 0.72 -3.76
N ALA A 174 -19.57 -0.03 -2.79
CA ALA A 174 -20.96 0.03 -2.37
C ALA A 174 -21.25 1.20 -1.42
N ASP A 175 -20.38 1.44 -0.45
CA ASP A 175 -20.65 2.40 0.63
C ASP A 175 -20.15 3.81 0.31
N ASP A 176 -18.99 3.95 -0.34
CA ASP A 176 -18.38 5.25 -0.59
C ASP A 176 -18.70 5.80 -1.99
N LEU A 177 -18.75 4.92 -2.98
CA LEU A 177 -18.99 5.29 -4.37
C LEU A 177 -20.43 5.08 -4.82
N ALA A 178 -21.27 4.47 -3.96
CA ALA A 178 -22.65 4.12 -4.27
C ALA A 178 -22.82 3.39 -5.62
N ALA A 179 -21.85 2.52 -5.94
CA ALA A 179 -21.94 1.70 -7.15
C ALA A 179 -23.12 0.73 -7.04
N PRO A 180 -23.90 0.51 -8.12
CA PRO A 180 -25.01 -0.45 -8.12
C PRO A 180 -24.44 -1.87 -8.20
N VAL A 181 -24.05 -2.40 -7.03
CA VAL A 181 -23.43 -3.71 -6.88
C VAL A 181 -24.46 -4.78 -6.68
N SER A 182 -24.45 -5.82 -7.52
CA SER A 182 -25.14 -7.09 -7.29
C SER A 182 -24.15 -8.16 -6.88
N ILE A 183 -24.47 -8.94 -5.84
CA ILE A 183 -23.60 -9.96 -5.27
C ILE A 183 -24.15 -11.34 -5.60
N ALA A 184 -23.36 -12.17 -6.29
CA ALA A 184 -23.74 -13.52 -6.66
C ALA A 184 -23.40 -14.52 -5.54
N GLU A 185 -22.18 -14.46 -5.03
CA GLU A 185 -21.69 -15.37 -4.00
C GLU A 185 -20.55 -14.74 -3.20
N ALA A 186 -20.16 -15.36 -2.09
CA ALA A 186 -19.02 -14.94 -1.31
C ALA A 186 -18.32 -16.12 -0.62
N TRP A 187 -17.04 -15.95 -0.34
CA TRP A 187 -16.28 -16.76 0.60
C TRP A 187 -15.98 -15.90 1.83
N LEU A 188 -16.58 -16.26 2.97
CA LEU A 188 -16.53 -15.44 4.18
C LEU A 188 -15.89 -16.23 5.32
N TRP A 189 -14.98 -15.63 6.05
CA TRP A 189 -14.48 -16.23 7.28
C TRP A 189 -15.41 -15.90 8.45
N PRO A 190 -16.01 -16.91 9.11
CA PRO A 190 -16.83 -16.70 10.31
C PRO A 190 -16.05 -16.03 11.44
N GLN A 191 -14.74 -16.31 11.49
CA GLN A 191 -13.82 -15.70 12.43
C GLN A 191 -12.83 -14.81 11.68
N SER A 192 -12.63 -13.60 12.20
CA SER A 192 -11.64 -12.66 11.66
C SER A 192 -11.13 -11.74 12.77
N SER A 193 -9.87 -11.33 12.65
CA SER A 193 -9.28 -10.35 13.55
C SER A 193 -8.22 -9.51 12.85
N ALA A 194 -7.84 -8.38 13.45
CA ALA A 194 -6.74 -7.55 13.01
C ALA A 194 -5.41 -8.04 13.62
N TRP A 195 -5.07 -9.31 13.41
CA TRP A 195 -3.93 -9.95 14.08
C TRP A 195 -2.56 -9.35 13.69
N LEU A 196 -2.47 -8.58 12.59
CA LEU A 196 -1.27 -7.82 12.22
C LEU A 196 -1.17 -6.46 12.91
N GLU A 197 -2.25 -5.94 13.51
CA GLU A 197 -2.32 -4.58 14.03
C GLU A 197 -1.25 -4.28 15.09
N ALA A 198 -1.04 -5.19 16.03
CA ALA A 198 -0.04 -5.01 17.08
C ALA A 198 1.40 -4.97 16.54
N ALA A 199 1.71 -5.82 15.56
CA ALA A 199 2.99 -5.77 14.86
C ALA A 199 3.12 -4.47 14.04
N GLY A 200 2.04 -4.04 13.38
CA GLY A 200 1.96 -2.76 12.68
C GLY A 200 2.25 -1.57 13.59
N HIS A 201 1.74 -1.57 14.81
CA HIS A 201 2.05 -0.55 15.81
C HIS A 201 3.55 -0.55 16.18
N SER A 202 4.18 -1.72 16.35
CA SER A 202 5.62 -1.79 16.62
C SER A 202 6.46 -1.21 15.50
N PHE A 203 6.16 -1.52 14.25
CA PHE A 203 6.85 -0.91 13.10
C PHE A 203 6.60 0.59 13.00
N ARG A 204 5.38 1.04 13.25
CA ARG A 204 5.04 2.47 13.29
C ARG A 204 5.85 3.21 14.35
N ASP A 205 5.90 2.66 15.56
CA ASP A 205 6.57 3.28 16.69
C ASP A 205 8.10 3.30 16.50
N ALA A 206 8.66 2.21 15.95
CA ALA A 206 10.07 2.16 15.55
C ALA A 206 10.38 3.21 14.47
N ARG A 207 9.53 3.31 13.43
CA ARG A 207 9.67 4.33 12.38
C ARG A 207 9.64 5.74 12.97
N ALA A 208 8.74 6.02 13.90
CA ALA A 208 8.63 7.33 14.54
C ALA A 208 9.87 7.66 15.37
N ALA A 209 10.37 6.71 16.18
CA ALA A 209 11.57 6.86 16.99
C ALA A 209 12.84 7.09 16.14
N LEU A 210 12.99 6.32 15.07
CA LEU A 210 14.11 6.46 14.14
C LEU A 210 14.01 7.77 13.33
N GLY A 211 12.80 8.09 12.84
CA GLY A 211 12.55 9.30 12.06
C GLY A 211 12.77 10.60 12.85
N ALA A 212 12.49 10.60 14.15
CA ALA A 212 12.76 11.76 15.02
C ALA A 212 14.26 12.10 15.16
N ARG A 213 15.14 11.13 14.89
CA ARG A 213 16.60 11.27 14.97
C ARG A 213 17.27 11.36 13.60
N ALA A 214 16.58 10.98 12.53
CA ALA A 214 17.09 11.04 11.17
C ALA A 214 17.09 12.50 10.69
N ASP A 215 18.25 12.97 10.24
CA ASP A 215 18.46 14.34 9.73
C ASP A 215 18.21 14.48 8.21
N GLY A 216 17.78 13.41 7.57
CA GLY A 216 17.56 13.35 6.12
C GLY A 216 18.84 13.22 5.27
N CYS A 217 20.03 13.15 5.87
CA CYS A 217 21.30 13.03 5.13
C CYS A 217 21.42 11.72 4.34
N GLY A 218 20.61 10.72 4.66
CA GLY A 218 20.61 9.41 4.04
C GLY A 218 21.77 8.50 4.42
N ARG A 219 22.76 8.97 5.18
CA ARG A 219 24.02 8.27 5.47
C ARG A 219 24.31 8.10 6.96
N CYS A 220 23.65 8.83 7.86
CA CYS A 220 23.78 8.61 9.29
C CYS A 220 23.09 7.30 9.73
N GLU A 221 23.44 6.81 10.90
CA GLU A 221 22.89 5.58 11.49
C GLU A 221 21.37 5.57 11.54
N TRP A 222 20.75 6.70 11.88
CA TRP A 222 19.29 6.82 11.98
C TRP A 222 18.59 6.74 10.62
N CYS A 223 19.16 7.40 9.60
CA CYS A 223 18.65 7.34 8.24
C CYS A 223 18.73 5.92 7.65
N ILE A 224 19.85 5.21 7.93
CA ILE A 224 20.03 3.82 7.49
C ILE A 224 19.08 2.90 8.23
N ALA A 225 18.97 3.02 9.56
CA ALA A 225 18.05 2.23 10.36
C ALA A 225 16.59 2.42 9.91
N LEU A 226 16.19 3.66 9.65
CA LEU A 226 14.84 3.98 9.14
C LEU A 226 14.53 3.32 7.78
N ARG A 227 15.48 3.28 6.86
CA ARG A 227 15.33 2.59 5.57
C ARG A 227 15.23 1.08 5.74
N VAL A 228 16.04 0.50 6.60
CA VAL A 228 15.97 -0.94 6.90
C VAL A 228 14.65 -1.31 7.55
N ASP A 229 14.12 -0.48 8.44
CA ASP A 229 12.80 -0.67 9.01
C ASP A 229 11.71 -0.63 7.93
N LYS A 230 11.76 0.35 7.01
CA LYS A 230 10.86 0.42 5.85
C LYS A 230 10.93 -0.86 5.01
N ASP A 231 12.10 -1.37 4.71
CA ASP A 231 12.29 -2.60 3.95
C ASP A 231 11.64 -3.81 4.62
N ARG A 232 11.66 -3.89 5.95
CA ARG A 232 11.07 -5.00 6.72
C ARG A 232 9.56 -5.11 6.55
N TYR A 233 8.81 -4.07 6.88
CA TYR A 233 7.35 -4.14 6.79
C TYR A 233 6.84 -4.18 5.34
N THR A 234 7.53 -3.51 4.41
CA THR A 234 7.18 -3.58 2.98
C THR A 234 7.35 -5.01 2.45
N ARG A 235 8.45 -5.67 2.82
CA ARG A 235 8.69 -7.07 2.43
C ARG A 235 7.78 -8.05 3.15
N ALA A 236 7.39 -7.79 4.39
CA ALA A 236 6.42 -8.62 5.09
C ALA A 236 5.10 -8.67 4.32
N THR A 237 4.59 -7.51 3.89
CA THR A 237 3.37 -7.46 3.05
C THR A 237 3.58 -8.17 1.72
N GLY A 238 4.70 -7.93 1.03
CA GLY A 238 5.03 -8.61 -0.24
C GLY A 238 5.20 -10.13 -0.11
N ASN A 239 5.65 -10.63 1.04
CA ASN A 239 5.76 -12.07 1.29
C ASN A 239 4.40 -12.75 1.40
N CYS A 240 3.39 -12.06 1.95
CA CYS A 240 2.03 -12.57 1.94
C CYS A 240 1.55 -12.88 0.50
N ALA A 241 2.00 -12.09 -0.49
CA ALA A 241 1.62 -12.23 -1.89
C ALA A 241 2.34 -13.37 -2.65
N ARG A 242 3.37 -13.99 -2.06
CA ARG A 242 4.13 -15.04 -2.77
C ARG A 242 3.33 -16.30 -2.87
N ARG A 243 2.92 -16.66 -4.10
CA ARG A 243 2.36 -17.98 -4.39
C ARG A 243 3.38 -19.07 -4.08
N ARG A 244 2.91 -20.15 -3.48
CA ARG A 244 3.71 -21.36 -3.27
C ARG A 244 4.06 -21.95 -4.64
N THR A 245 5.24 -21.62 -5.14
CA THR A 245 5.83 -22.32 -6.29
C THR A 245 6.71 -23.43 -5.76
N GLY A 246 6.19 -24.65 -5.66
CA GLY A 246 6.97 -25.83 -5.25
C GLY A 246 6.08 -26.91 -4.64
N ASP A 247 6.56 -28.16 -4.65
CA ASP A 247 5.87 -29.28 -4.05
C ASP A 247 5.50 -29.00 -2.60
N ALA A 248 4.23 -29.20 -2.28
CA ALA A 248 3.66 -28.96 -0.95
C ALA A 248 4.36 -29.74 0.19
N ALA A 249 5.21 -30.68 -0.15
CA ALA A 249 5.93 -31.55 0.80
C ALA A 249 7.27 -30.97 1.31
N THR A 250 7.86 -29.98 0.66
CA THR A 250 9.22 -29.49 0.99
C THR A 250 9.28 -28.08 1.57
N ALA A 251 8.21 -27.31 1.52
CA ALA A 251 8.15 -26.02 2.16
C ALA A 251 7.49 -26.20 3.54
N ALA A 252 8.27 -26.18 4.61
CA ALA A 252 7.74 -25.73 5.90
C ALA A 252 7.02 -24.40 5.60
N ALA A 253 5.68 -24.42 5.70
CA ALA A 253 4.85 -23.32 5.26
C ALA A 253 5.34 -22.03 5.93
N ASP A 254 5.87 -21.09 5.14
CA ASP A 254 6.13 -19.75 5.67
C ASP A 254 4.79 -19.23 6.21
N PRO A 255 4.65 -19.05 7.52
CA PRO A 255 3.37 -18.69 8.13
C PRO A 255 2.87 -17.31 7.66
N LEU A 256 3.72 -16.54 6.96
CA LEU A 256 3.36 -15.27 6.33
C LEU A 256 2.84 -15.41 4.90
N GLN A 257 2.86 -16.61 4.31
CA GLN A 257 2.27 -16.83 2.97
C GLN A 257 0.74 -16.86 3.06
N ARG A 258 0.15 -15.70 3.02
CA ARG A 258 -1.27 -15.42 3.18
C ARG A 258 -1.72 -14.46 2.08
N GLU A 259 -2.05 -15.00 0.89
CA GLU A 259 -2.53 -14.18 -0.24
C GLU A 259 -3.77 -13.36 0.15
N ASP A 260 -4.66 -13.93 0.97
CA ASP A 260 -5.82 -13.20 1.49
C ASP A 260 -5.43 -11.97 2.30
N ALA A 261 -4.38 -12.06 3.13
CA ALA A 261 -3.90 -10.94 3.91
C ALA A 261 -3.32 -9.85 3.01
N ASN A 262 -2.52 -10.23 2.02
CA ASN A 262 -2.00 -9.30 1.03
C ASN A 262 -3.14 -8.57 0.29
N ASP A 263 -4.12 -9.30 -0.22
CA ASP A 263 -5.24 -8.74 -0.97
C ASP A 263 -6.04 -7.74 -0.12
N HIS A 264 -6.36 -8.10 1.13
CA HIS A 264 -7.11 -7.22 2.03
C HIS A 264 -6.30 -5.96 2.42
N ILE A 265 -4.99 -6.09 2.67
CA ILE A 265 -4.10 -4.97 3.00
C ILE A 265 -4.04 -3.99 1.83
N ILE A 266 -3.82 -4.50 0.62
CA ILE A 266 -3.65 -3.67 -0.56
C ILE A 266 -4.97 -3.02 -0.97
N ASP A 267 -6.07 -3.76 -0.99
CA ASP A 267 -7.39 -3.19 -1.28
C ASP A 267 -7.82 -2.17 -0.22
N LYS A 268 -7.43 -2.35 1.04
CA LYS A 268 -7.67 -1.36 2.09
C LYS A 268 -6.85 -0.09 1.89
N ALA A 269 -5.57 -0.21 1.49
CA ALA A 269 -4.74 0.93 1.15
C ALA A 269 -5.32 1.69 -0.04
N LEU A 270 -5.65 0.98 -1.11
CA LEU A 270 -6.32 1.55 -2.28
C LEU A 270 -7.60 2.29 -1.92
N ALA A 271 -8.46 1.67 -1.10
CA ALA A 271 -9.72 2.28 -0.67
C ALA A 271 -9.49 3.57 0.14
N ILE A 272 -8.49 3.60 1.02
CA ILE A 272 -8.15 4.79 1.81
C ILE A 272 -7.67 5.90 0.88
N ASP A 273 -6.75 5.61 -0.03
CA ASP A 273 -6.18 6.59 -0.93
C ASP A 273 -7.23 7.13 -1.90
N TYR A 274 -8.07 6.26 -2.46
CA TYR A 274 -9.17 6.69 -3.32
C TYR A 274 -10.15 7.63 -2.60
N ARG A 275 -10.54 7.30 -1.36
CA ARG A 275 -11.40 8.16 -0.54
C ARG A 275 -10.77 9.52 -0.26
N ARG A 276 -9.45 9.56 -0.07
CA ARG A 276 -8.70 10.81 0.14
C ARG A 276 -8.74 11.67 -1.10
N GLN A 277 -8.43 11.09 -2.28
CA GLN A 277 -8.48 11.80 -3.55
C GLN A 277 -9.90 12.34 -3.84
N LEU A 278 -10.91 11.51 -3.63
CA LEU A 278 -12.31 11.91 -3.82
C LEU A 278 -12.71 13.08 -2.88
N ARG A 279 -12.30 13.01 -1.62
CA ARG A 279 -12.57 14.10 -0.65
C ARG A 279 -11.81 15.38 -1.02
N THR A 280 -10.55 15.27 -1.42
CA THR A 280 -9.73 16.39 -1.88
C THR A 280 -10.39 17.06 -3.05
N GLY A 281 -10.74 16.32 -4.10
CA GLY A 281 -11.39 16.87 -5.28
C GLY A 281 -12.72 17.57 -4.96
N LYS A 282 -13.56 16.95 -4.13
CA LYS A 282 -14.85 17.52 -3.73
C LYS A 282 -14.70 18.78 -2.84
N ALA A 283 -13.72 18.81 -1.95
CA ALA A 283 -13.54 19.90 -1.00
C ALA A 283 -12.79 21.11 -1.59
N THR A 284 -11.88 20.90 -2.53
CA THR A 284 -10.96 21.94 -3.02
C THR A 284 -11.09 22.22 -4.51
N GLY A 285 -11.84 21.42 -5.26
CA GLY A 285 -11.84 21.43 -6.73
C GLY A 285 -10.58 20.86 -7.39
N ARG A 286 -9.52 20.56 -6.61
CA ARG A 286 -8.26 20.04 -7.11
C ARG A 286 -8.28 18.52 -7.17
N TRP A 287 -8.02 17.99 -8.35
CA TRP A 287 -8.02 16.55 -8.63
C TRP A 287 -6.63 16.06 -9.01
N PRO A 288 -6.25 14.82 -8.70
CA PRO A 288 -4.98 14.31 -9.14
C PRO A 288 -4.94 14.19 -10.67
N VAL A 289 -3.82 14.53 -11.27
CA VAL A 289 -3.58 14.33 -12.72
C VAL A 289 -2.94 12.98 -13.00
N ALA A 290 -2.28 12.41 -11.99
CA ALA A 290 -1.71 11.07 -12.05
C ALA A 290 -1.59 10.44 -10.66
N ILE A 291 -1.55 9.10 -10.64
CA ILE A 291 -1.29 8.27 -9.47
C ILE A 291 -0.28 7.20 -9.88
N PHE A 292 0.72 6.96 -9.04
CA PHE A 292 1.67 5.88 -9.22
C PHE A 292 1.91 5.16 -7.89
N ASN A 293 1.37 3.95 -7.76
CA ASN A 293 1.26 3.22 -6.50
C ASN A 293 0.57 4.07 -5.43
N ASP A 294 1.30 4.52 -4.41
CA ASP A 294 0.86 5.37 -3.30
C ASP A 294 1.25 6.84 -3.47
N ALA A 295 1.89 7.19 -4.58
CA ALA A 295 2.22 8.57 -4.92
C ALA A 295 1.11 9.22 -5.78
N VAL A 296 0.82 10.48 -5.48
CA VAL A 296 -0.18 11.30 -6.17
C VAL A 296 0.43 12.55 -6.77
N TYR A 297 -0.08 12.97 -7.92
CA TYR A 297 0.41 14.14 -8.65
C TYR A 297 -0.70 15.17 -8.82
N TYR A 298 -0.40 16.41 -8.47
CA TYR A 298 -1.28 17.57 -8.70
C TYR A 298 -0.52 18.71 -9.34
N THR A 299 -1.20 19.50 -10.15
CA THR A 299 -0.68 20.76 -10.71
C THR A 299 -0.80 21.91 -9.72
N SER A 300 0.04 22.93 -9.86
CA SER A 300 0.01 24.17 -9.05
C SER A 300 0.79 25.30 -9.72
N ASP A 301 0.46 26.55 -9.38
CA ASP A 301 1.24 27.74 -9.74
C ASP A 301 2.38 28.00 -8.75
N LEU A 302 2.40 27.28 -7.62
CA LEU A 302 3.43 27.43 -6.59
C LEU A 302 4.60 26.46 -6.83
N PRO A 303 5.86 26.94 -6.83
CA PRO A 303 7.04 26.08 -7.02
C PRO A 303 7.38 25.24 -5.77
N ASP A 304 6.94 25.66 -4.57
CA ASP A 304 7.18 24.93 -3.32
C ASP A 304 6.08 23.91 -3.06
N GLY A 305 6.41 22.63 -3.14
CA GLY A 305 5.44 21.56 -2.91
C GLY A 305 4.86 21.52 -1.49
N ASN A 306 5.53 22.08 -0.48
CA ASN A 306 4.97 22.17 0.85
C ASN A 306 3.85 23.21 0.95
N GLN A 307 3.90 24.24 0.11
CA GLN A 307 2.84 25.26 0.00
C GLN A 307 1.77 24.83 -1.01
N ALA A 308 2.15 24.09 -2.01
CA ALA A 308 1.28 23.64 -3.10
C ALA A 308 0.35 22.48 -2.73
N ILE A 309 0.54 21.83 -1.56
CA ILE A 309 -0.26 20.67 -1.17
C ILE A 309 -1.74 21.04 -1.03
N PRO A 310 -2.69 20.22 -1.52
CA PRO A 310 -4.10 20.42 -1.29
C PRO A 310 -4.44 20.48 0.20
N ALA A 311 -5.27 21.42 0.62
CA ALA A 311 -5.57 21.70 2.04
C ALA A 311 -6.15 20.50 2.82
N SER A 312 -6.72 19.53 2.13
CA SER A 312 -7.25 18.29 2.75
C SER A 312 -6.20 17.20 2.95
N MET A 313 -4.98 17.39 2.45
CA MET A 313 -3.84 16.48 2.61
C MET A 313 -2.94 17.00 3.74
N THR A 314 -2.43 16.09 4.55
CA THR A 314 -1.56 16.45 5.68
C THR A 314 -0.13 16.06 5.37
N LEU A 315 0.78 17.03 5.37
CA LEU A 315 2.22 16.79 5.29
C LEU A 315 2.75 16.24 6.63
N GLY A 316 3.73 15.37 6.55
CA GLY A 316 4.41 14.86 7.73
C GLY A 316 5.09 13.51 7.49
N THR A 317 5.69 12.98 8.56
CA THR A 317 6.41 11.70 8.55
C THR A 317 5.60 10.54 9.11
N GLY A 318 4.43 10.82 9.68
CA GLY A 318 3.53 9.82 10.24
C GLY A 318 2.89 8.93 9.19
N LEU A 319 2.40 7.76 9.62
CA LEU A 319 1.72 6.83 8.71
C LEU A 319 0.49 7.49 8.07
N GLY A 320 0.39 7.32 6.76
CA GLY A 320 -0.69 7.87 5.97
C GLY A 320 -0.63 9.39 5.78
N GLN A 321 0.36 10.09 6.30
CA GLN A 321 0.68 11.47 5.91
C GLN A 321 1.48 11.48 4.62
N TYR A 322 1.52 12.64 3.96
CA TYR A 322 2.22 12.80 2.69
C TYR A 322 3.59 13.42 2.90
N SER A 323 4.58 12.94 2.17
CA SER A 323 5.87 13.59 1.99
C SER A 323 5.98 14.13 0.57
N HIS A 324 6.41 15.38 0.43
CA HIS A 324 6.73 15.94 -0.88
C HIS A 324 8.02 15.30 -1.40
N GLU A 325 7.96 14.73 -2.60
CA GLU A 325 9.11 14.05 -3.21
C GLU A 325 9.79 14.87 -4.28
N THR A 326 9.00 15.57 -5.11
CA THR A 326 9.57 16.33 -6.22
C THR A 326 8.60 17.37 -6.79
N THR A 327 9.18 18.41 -7.37
CA THR A 327 8.52 19.41 -8.21
C THR A 327 9.11 19.34 -9.61
N ILE A 328 8.26 19.35 -10.62
CA ILE A 328 8.62 19.24 -12.03
C ILE A 328 7.94 20.38 -12.78
N PRO A 329 8.61 21.14 -13.67
CA PRO A 329 7.93 22.05 -14.59
C PRO A 329 6.88 21.27 -15.39
N LEU A 330 5.66 21.78 -15.42
CA LEU A 330 4.55 21.04 -16.02
C LEU A 330 4.76 20.81 -17.52
N ASP A 331 5.32 21.78 -18.23
CA ASP A 331 5.63 21.71 -19.67
C ASP A 331 6.59 20.56 -20.04
N ALA A 332 7.50 20.18 -19.11
CA ALA A 332 8.43 19.08 -19.31
C ALA A 332 7.76 17.71 -19.43
N VAL A 333 6.54 17.55 -18.94
CA VAL A 333 5.82 16.25 -18.88
C VAL A 333 4.36 16.31 -19.35
N ALA A 334 3.81 17.49 -19.61
CA ALA A 334 2.39 17.70 -19.95
C ALA A 334 1.94 16.86 -21.16
N GLY A 335 2.78 16.74 -22.20
CA GLY A 335 2.48 15.97 -23.40
C GLY A 335 2.36 14.46 -23.20
N GLU A 336 2.78 13.94 -22.05
CA GLU A 336 2.72 12.51 -21.71
C GLU A 336 1.56 12.18 -20.74
N LEU A 337 0.88 13.19 -20.21
CA LEU A 337 -0.30 13.00 -19.35
C LEU A 337 -1.45 12.36 -20.12
N GLY A 338 -2.15 11.44 -19.49
CA GLY A 338 -3.19 10.62 -20.12
C GLY A 338 -2.64 9.44 -20.93
N GLY A 339 -1.32 9.36 -21.13
CA GLY A 339 -0.63 8.29 -21.84
C GLY A 339 0.07 7.28 -20.93
N ARG A 340 0.43 6.12 -21.52
CA ARG A 340 1.22 5.08 -20.80
C ARG A 340 2.68 5.51 -20.56
N GLY A 341 3.12 6.60 -21.18
CA GLY A 341 4.51 7.11 -21.10
C GLY A 341 4.80 8.00 -19.91
N PHE A 342 3.77 8.51 -19.22
CA PHE A 342 3.91 9.56 -18.21
C PHE A 342 4.96 9.25 -17.14
N HIS A 343 4.91 8.08 -16.51
CA HIS A 343 5.88 7.74 -15.46
C HIS A 343 7.32 7.65 -15.96
N ARG A 344 7.51 7.16 -17.20
CA ARG A 344 8.84 7.14 -17.82
C ARG A 344 9.34 8.55 -18.15
N ALA A 345 8.45 9.47 -18.49
CA ALA A 345 8.80 10.87 -18.69
C ALA A 345 9.26 11.53 -17.39
N VAL A 346 8.51 11.32 -16.31
CA VAL A 346 8.91 11.77 -14.96
C VAL A 346 10.27 11.22 -14.56
N GLU A 347 10.49 9.91 -14.69
CA GLU A 347 11.78 9.30 -14.37
C GLU A 347 12.94 9.84 -15.23
N ARG A 348 12.72 10.07 -16.53
CA ARG A 348 13.72 10.68 -17.42
C ARG A 348 14.10 12.07 -16.96
N TYR A 349 13.09 12.90 -16.64
CA TYR A 349 13.33 14.24 -16.13
C TYR A 349 14.18 14.19 -14.87
N LEU A 350 13.82 13.36 -13.89
CA LEU A 350 14.54 13.23 -12.63
C LEU A 350 15.99 12.70 -12.77
N ARG A 351 16.25 11.88 -13.78
CA ARG A 351 17.62 11.41 -14.08
C ARG A 351 18.46 12.47 -14.79
N GLY A 352 17.84 13.32 -15.59
CA GLY A 352 18.52 14.40 -16.32
C GLY A 352 18.85 15.63 -15.46
N THR A 353 18.21 15.75 -14.29
CA THR A 353 18.42 16.86 -13.34
C THR A 353 19.36 16.48 -12.18
N ARG A 354 19.86 15.25 -12.10
CA ARG A 354 20.88 14.77 -11.16
C ARG A 354 22.24 14.80 -11.83
#